data_5525b2f334c51ec978d0b19b8394479f
#
_entry.id   5525b2f334c51ec978d0b19b8394479f
#
_cell.length_a   1.000
_cell.length_b   1.000
_cell.length_c   1.000
_cell.angle_alpha   90.00
_cell.angle_beta   90.00
_cell.angle_gamma   90.00
#
_symmetry.space_group_name_H-M   'P 1'
#
loop_
_entity.id
_entity.type
_entity.pdbx_description
1 polymer ?
#
loop_
_entity_poly.entity_id
_entity_poly.type
_entity_poly.pdbx_seq_one_letter_code
_entity_poly.pdbx_strand_id
1 'polypeptide(L)'
;MQRAHYYQKIDDASLEDELAASEVYSTSGIDAYGLFKADGTHIAGDLLRLRASLPDDGQVHYLERGLSIALPREQTRSSHALMQHRRDGRILILSRDGGSISAVGGIIEQALIWGFSLTLIPGLIGWWLLRRRPLRRVQRLQSCTESIVSGNLGERLPLSPRRDELDMLANAVNVMLEHIEQLMHEVKGACDGIAHDLRTPLTRLRAHLDQLQQLPLDSAHAETLNMALEESESIMLRFQGLLRISELEDTRRRSGFESFQPASLLTQAHEFFLPLAQEQGLTLLLDLSEDLPKLSGDVSLLFEALVNLLDNAIKFTPKGGVIHLTGSLTHNSFNIEVSDSGPGIPEAERDSVIRRLYRGDTTRQQPGHGLGLSLVSAIVRLHGFVLHIQESPRGSGASVSIICPLPEVVSNG
;
A
#
# COMPACT_ATOMS: atom_id res chain seq x y z
N MET A 1 -5.07 -19.91 -67.46
CA MET A 1 -6.30 -19.98 -68.34
C MET A 1 -6.02 -19.70 -69.82
N GLN A 2 -5.26 -18.72 -70.23
CA GLN A 2 -5.04 -18.43 -71.68
C GLN A 2 -4.35 -19.55 -72.48
N ARG A 3 -3.46 -20.34 -71.85
CA ARG A 3 -2.72 -21.42 -72.55
C ARG A 3 -3.47 -22.78 -72.67
N ALA A 4 -4.42 -23.08 -71.79
CA ALA A 4 -5.29 -24.20 -71.92
C ALA A 4 -6.13 -24.06 -73.24
N HIS A 5 -6.48 -22.82 -73.59
CA HIS A 5 -7.16 -22.48 -74.85
C HIS A 5 -6.24 -22.61 -76.07
N TYR A 6 -4.93 -22.45 -75.90
CA TYR A 6 -3.89 -22.62 -76.96
C TYR A 6 -3.78 -24.10 -77.37
N TYR A 7 -3.70 -25.01 -76.39
CA TYR A 7 -3.66 -26.46 -76.68
C TYR A 7 -4.97 -27.01 -77.25
N GLN A 8 -6.08 -26.25 -77.13
CA GLN A 8 -7.34 -26.57 -77.80
C GLN A 8 -7.31 -26.39 -79.33
N LYS A 9 -6.41 -25.55 -79.86
CA LYS A 9 -6.32 -25.12 -81.22
C LYS A 9 -5.20 -25.82 -82.04
N ILE A 10 -4.33 -26.57 -81.42
CA ILE A 10 -3.24 -27.27 -82.07
C ILE A 10 -3.75 -28.49 -82.76
N ASP A 11 -3.28 -28.72 -84.00
CA ASP A 11 -3.58 -29.87 -84.83
C ASP A 11 -3.12 -31.19 -84.21
N ASP A 12 -3.89 -32.26 -84.27
CA ASP A 12 -3.67 -33.50 -83.55
C ASP A 12 -2.34 -34.19 -83.81
N ALA A 13 -1.73 -33.95 -84.95
CA ALA A 13 -0.45 -34.55 -85.36
C ALA A 13 0.78 -33.85 -84.74
N SER A 14 0.66 -32.59 -84.40
CA SER A 14 1.78 -31.79 -83.81
C SER A 14 1.75 -31.69 -82.25
N LEU A 15 0.70 -32.15 -81.63
CA LEU A 15 0.51 -32.05 -80.19
C LEU A 15 1.46 -32.97 -79.40
N GLU A 16 1.71 -34.19 -79.92
CA GLU A 16 2.61 -35.15 -79.30
C GLU A 16 4.06 -34.66 -79.33
N ASP A 17 4.53 -34.05 -80.43
CA ASP A 17 5.82 -33.50 -80.61
C ASP A 17 6.02 -32.22 -79.78
N GLU A 18 5.00 -31.39 -79.67
CA GLU A 18 5.07 -30.12 -78.90
C GLU A 18 4.98 -30.32 -77.42
N LEU A 19 4.22 -31.33 -76.98
CA LEU A 19 4.16 -31.74 -75.57
C LEU A 19 5.44 -32.51 -75.10
N ALA A 20 6.09 -33.22 -76.03
CA ALA A 20 7.31 -33.95 -75.77
C ALA A 20 8.59 -33.03 -75.71
N ALA A 21 8.54 -31.83 -76.29
CA ALA A 21 9.61 -30.87 -76.21
C ALA A 21 9.80 -30.33 -74.78
N SER A 22 10.87 -30.76 -74.16
CA SER A 22 11.15 -30.47 -72.69
C SER A 22 11.17 -28.98 -72.31
N GLU A 23 11.29 -28.07 -73.23
CA GLU A 23 11.24 -26.62 -73.04
C GLU A 23 9.84 -26.07 -72.72
N VAL A 24 8.79 -26.81 -73.05
CA VAL A 24 7.40 -26.39 -72.87
C VAL A 24 6.99 -26.47 -71.39
N TYR A 25 7.56 -27.38 -70.65
CA TYR A 25 7.23 -27.59 -69.24
C TYR A 25 7.61 -26.40 -68.36
N SER A 26 8.82 -25.89 -68.48
CA SER A 26 9.32 -24.84 -67.61
C SER A 26 8.67 -23.47 -67.84
N THR A 27 8.20 -23.21 -69.08
CA THR A 27 7.60 -21.91 -69.46
C THR A 27 6.10 -21.85 -69.30
N SER A 28 5.43 -22.99 -69.29
CA SER A 28 3.94 -23.05 -69.24
C SER A 28 3.37 -23.20 -67.84
N GLY A 29 4.16 -23.51 -66.82
CA GLY A 29 3.70 -23.74 -65.44
C GLY A 29 2.84 -24.99 -65.34
N ILE A 30 3.05 -25.97 -66.23
CA ILE A 30 2.45 -27.31 -66.21
C ILE A 30 3.54 -28.24 -65.76
N ASP A 31 3.35 -28.95 -64.66
CA ASP A 31 4.39 -29.83 -64.08
C ASP A 31 4.24 -31.27 -64.52
N ALA A 32 3.06 -31.66 -65.02
CA ALA A 32 2.81 -32.97 -65.59
C ALA A 32 1.60 -32.95 -66.53
N TYR A 33 1.65 -33.79 -67.54
CA TYR A 33 0.48 -34.00 -68.45
C TYR A 33 0.26 -35.50 -68.66
N GLY A 34 -0.96 -35.85 -69.12
CA GLY A 34 -1.33 -37.20 -69.54
C GLY A 34 -2.33 -37.15 -70.66
N LEU A 35 -2.06 -37.90 -71.74
CA LEU A 35 -2.94 -38.07 -72.83
C LEU A 35 -3.45 -39.52 -72.83
N PHE A 36 -4.79 -39.66 -72.83
CA PHE A 36 -5.45 -40.96 -72.73
C PHE A 36 -6.43 -41.17 -73.91
N LYS A 37 -6.70 -42.41 -74.26
CA LYS A 37 -7.79 -42.77 -75.18
C LYS A 37 -9.16 -42.62 -74.45
N ALA A 38 -10.26 -42.68 -75.23
CA ALA A 38 -11.60 -42.64 -74.65
C ALA A 38 -11.89 -43.80 -73.66
N ASP A 39 -11.21 -44.91 -73.85
CA ASP A 39 -11.25 -46.07 -72.93
C ASP A 39 -10.37 -45.96 -71.66
N GLY A 40 -9.68 -44.83 -71.50
CA GLY A 40 -8.78 -44.57 -70.37
C GLY A 40 -7.40 -45.16 -70.55
N THR A 41 -7.02 -45.75 -71.67
CA THR A 41 -5.66 -46.25 -71.96
C THR A 41 -4.72 -45.11 -72.17
N HIS A 42 -3.53 -45.13 -71.47
CA HIS A 42 -2.49 -44.15 -71.61
C HIS A 42 -1.81 -44.14 -72.98
N ILE A 43 -1.67 -42.97 -73.58
CA ILE A 43 -1.05 -42.78 -74.92
C ILE A 43 0.33 -42.14 -74.66
N ALA A 44 0.39 -41.02 -73.98
CA ALA A 44 1.61 -40.25 -73.83
C ALA A 44 1.54 -39.39 -72.53
N GLY A 45 2.73 -38.94 -72.02
CA GLY A 45 2.85 -38.05 -70.91
C GLY A 45 3.26 -38.74 -69.60
N ASP A 46 3.38 -37.92 -68.54
CA ASP A 46 3.93 -38.34 -67.25
C ASP A 46 2.88 -38.97 -66.34
N LEU A 47 1.59 -38.73 -66.61
CA LEU A 47 0.45 -39.25 -65.83
C LEU A 47 0.06 -40.62 -66.37
N LEU A 48 0.34 -41.68 -65.60
CA LEU A 48 0.11 -43.07 -66.07
C LEU A 48 -1.32 -43.59 -65.90
N ARG A 49 -2.13 -42.94 -65.08
CA ARG A 49 -3.50 -43.40 -64.80
C ARG A 49 -4.52 -42.26 -64.88
N LEU A 50 -5.61 -42.51 -65.54
CA LEU A 50 -6.79 -41.65 -65.57
C LEU A 50 -7.46 -41.77 -64.16
N ARG A 51 -7.72 -40.65 -63.52
CA ARG A 51 -8.47 -40.63 -62.27
C ARG A 51 -9.93 -40.35 -62.53
N ALA A 52 -10.77 -41.33 -62.29
CA ALA A 52 -12.23 -41.30 -62.60
C ALA A 52 -13.01 -40.22 -61.81
N SER A 53 -12.37 -39.53 -60.84
CA SER A 53 -13.02 -38.51 -60.03
C SER A 53 -12.79 -37.07 -60.49
N LEU A 54 -12.08 -36.83 -61.59
CA LEU A 54 -11.94 -35.50 -62.17
C LEU A 54 -13.16 -35.17 -63.03
N PRO A 55 -13.85 -34.04 -62.70
CA PRO A 55 -14.99 -33.61 -63.59
C PRO A 55 -14.44 -33.12 -64.90
N ASP A 56 -15.23 -33.45 -66.00
CA ASP A 56 -14.95 -32.97 -67.32
C ASP A 56 -15.76 -31.70 -67.65
N ASP A 57 -15.41 -30.64 -66.90
CA ASP A 57 -16.06 -29.34 -67.02
C ASP A 57 -15.12 -28.24 -67.58
N GLY A 58 -13.91 -28.64 -67.98
CA GLY A 58 -12.90 -27.69 -68.46
C GLY A 58 -12.42 -26.71 -67.44
N GLN A 59 -12.67 -26.94 -66.14
CA GLN A 59 -12.22 -26.11 -65.06
C GLN A 59 -11.01 -26.75 -64.29
N VAL A 60 -10.26 -25.91 -63.60
CA VAL A 60 -9.11 -26.37 -62.79
C VAL A 60 -9.61 -26.81 -61.43
N HIS A 61 -9.41 -28.08 -61.09
CA HIS A 61 -9.78 -28.66 -59.83
C HIS A 61 -8.56 -28.86 -58.93
N TYR A 62 -8.74 -28.57 -57.65
CA TYR A 62 -7.71 -28.84 -56.62
C TYR A 62 -7.85 -30.27 -56.11
N LEU A 63 -6.74 -31.00 -56.16
CA LEU A 63 -6.65 -32.37 -55.69
C LEU A 63 -5.73 -32.43 -54.44
N GLU A 64 -6.27 -32.77 -53.29
CA GLU A 64 -5.49 -32.92 -52.06
C GLU A 64 -4.46 -34.06 -52.17
N ARG A 65 -4.81 -35.14 -52.88
CA ARG A 65 -3.88 -36.23 -53.26
C ARG A 65 -3.59 -36.11 -54.72
N GLY A 66 -2.37 -35.74 -55.06
CA GLY A 66 -1.96 -35.51 -56.41
C GLY A 66 -2.16 -36.71 -57.36
N LEU A 67 -1.99 -36.47 -58.64
CA LEU A 67 -2.05 -37.49 -59.69
C LEU A 67 -0.76 -38.35 -59.65
N SER A 68 -0.90 -39.66 -59.95
CA SER A 68 0.25 -40.58 -59.99
C SER A 68 1.11 -40.29 -61.23
N ILE A 69 2.34 -39.82 -61.00
CA ILE A 69 3.30 -39.48 -62.07
C ILE A 69 4.33 -40.62 -62.26
N ALA A 70 4.74 -40.83 -63.47
CA ALA A 70 5.65 -41.91 -63.87
C ALA A 70 7.09 -41.77 -63.43
N LEU A 71 7.51 -40.76 -62.65
CA LEU A 71 8.88 -40.51 -62.20
C LEU A 71 9.16 -41.18 -60.86
N PRO A 72 10.41 -41.58 -60.54
CA PRO A 72 10.78 -42.46 -59.43
C PRO A 72 10.65 -41.83 -58.00
N ARG A 73 9.90 -40.81 -57.86
CA ARG A 73 9.52 -40.25 -56.56
C ARG A 73 8.00 -40.10 -56.54
N GLU A 74 7.28 -41.08 -55.96
CA GLU A 74 5.91 -40.94 -55.50
C GLU A 74 5.81 -39.75 -54.53
N GLN A 75 5.63 -38.55 -55.07
CA GLN A 75 5.24 -37.39 -54.27
C GLN A 75 3.75 -37.21 -54.48
N THR A 76 2.96 -37.72 -53.52
CA THR A 76 1.53 -37.38 -53.33
C THR A 76 1.43 -35.92 -52.88
N ARG A 77 1.81 -34.97 -53.73
CA ARG A 77 1.63 -33.54 -53.49
C ARG A 77 0.26 -33.11 -54.01
N SER A 78 -0.34 -32.17 -53.30
CA SER A 78 -1.54 -31.50 -53.78
C SER A 78 -1.29 -30.91 -55.18
N SER A 79 -2.19 -31.09 -56.11
CA SER A 79 -2.04 -30.57 -57.45
C SER A 79 -3.32 -29.94 -57.94
N HIS A 80 -3.16 -28.96 -58.83
CA HIS A 80 -4.29 -28.42 -59.60
C HIS A 80 -4.32 -29.14 -60.94
N ALA A 81 -5.44 -29.78 -61.27
CA ALA A 81 -5.56 -30.53 -62.47
C ALA A 81 -6.78 -30.05 -63.32
N LEU A 82 -6.59 -30.05 -64.64
CA LEU A 82 -7.61 -29.75 -65.62
C LEU A 82 -7.73 -30.98 -66.51
N MET A 83 -8.98 -31.49 -66.67
CA MET A 83 -9.31 -32.54 -67.60
C MET A 83 -10.09 -31.95 -68.73
N GLN A 84 -9.80 -32.41 -69.94
CA GLN A 84 -10.48 -31.94 -71.18
C GLN A 84 -10.60 -33.04 -72.20
N HIS A 85 -11.81 -33.24 -72.65
CA HIS A 85 -12.06 -34.11 -73.83
C HIS A 85 -11.77 -33.36 -75.12
N ARG A 86 -11.06 -34.01 -76.04
CA ARG A 86 -10.78 -33.50 -77.38
C ARG A 86 -11.76 -34.00 -78.38
N ARG A 87 -11.84 -33.35 -79.56
CA ARG A 87 -12.77 -33.69 -80.65
C ARG A 87 -12.52 -35.06 -81.25
N ASP A 88 -11.33 -35.60 -81.12
CA ASP A 88 -10.89 -36.92 -81.54
C ASP A 88 -11.22 -38.04 -80.55
N GLY A 89 -11.90 -37.72 -79.45
CA GLY A 89 -12.27 -38.65 -78.37
C GLY A 89 -11.17 -38.93 -77.36
N ARG A 90 -10.03 -38.30 -77.49
CA ARG A 90 -8.91 -38.43 -76.50
C ARG A 90 -9.14 -37.52 -75.27
N ILE A 91 -8.57 -37.89 -74.17
CA ILE A 91 -8.66 -37.15 -72.88
C ILE A 91 -7.25 -36.57 -72.53
N LEU A 92 -7.18 -35.26 -72.47
CA LEU A 92 -5.98 -34.53 -72.00
C LEU A 92 -6.12 -34.10 -70.55
N ILE A 93 -5.14 -34.45 -69.70
CA ILE A 93 -5.06 -33.98 -68.33
C ILE A 93 -3.79 -33.14 -68.23
N LEU A 94 -3.94 -31.93 -67.70
CA LEU A 94 -2.87 -31.03 -67.37
C LEU A 94 -2.82 -30.87 -65.87
N SER A 95 -1.61 -30.99 -65.22
CA SER A 95 -1.46 -30.87 -63.79
C SER A 95 -0.37 -29.87 -63.44
N ARG A 96 -0.62 -29.13 -62.37
CA ARG A 96 0.35 -28.22 -61.79
C ARG A 96 0.54 -28.53 -60.30
N ASP A 97 1.79 -28.62 -59.83
CA ASP A 97 2.10 -28.86 -58.44
C ASP A 97 1.67 -27.67 -57.60
N GLY A 98 0.79 -27.92 -56.63
CA GLY A 98 0.34 -26.94 -55.64
C GLY A 98 1.32 -26.76 -54.49
N GLY A 99 2.34 -27.61 -54.37
CA GLY A 99 3.28 -27.63 -53.23
C GLY A 99 4.15 -26.37 -53.11
N SER A 100 4.45 -25.72 -54.24
CA SER A 100 5.23 -24.46 -54.21
C SER A 100 4.44 -23.30 -53.60
N ILE A 101 3.12 -23.25 -53.82
CA ILE A 101 2.25 -22.20 -53.27
C ILE A 101 2.03 -22.41 -51.73
N SER A 102 1.84 -23.64 -51.31
CA SER A 102 1.67 -23.99 -49.91
C SER A 102 2.98 -23.78 -49.11
N ALA A 103 4.14 -24.06 -49.70
CA ALA A 103 5.42 -23.82 -49.08
C ALA A 103 5.69 -22.32 -48.86
N VAL A 104 5.35 -21.48 -49.82
CA VAL A 104 5.47 -20.02 -49.68
C VAL A 104 4.51 -19.50 -48.62
N GLY A 105 3.28 -20.03 -48.54
CA GLY A 105 2.33 -19.69 -47.48
C GLY A 105 2.85 -19.98 -46.08
N GLY A 106 3.47 -21.15 -45.88
CA GLY A 106 4.08 -21.54 -44.60
C GLY A 106 5.26 -20.65 -44.21
N ILE A 107 6.09 -20.23 -45.14
CA ILE A 107 7.21 -19.29 -44.89
C ILE A 107 6.68 -17.92 -44.50
N ILE A 108 5.63 -17.42 -45.16
CA ILE A 108 5.02 -16.13 -44.81
C ILE A 108 4.40 -16.19 -43.41
N GLU A 109 3.66 -17.25 -43.11
CA GLU A 109 3.05 -17.44 -41.78
C GLU A 109 4.11 -17.47 -40.68
N GLN A 110 5.18 -18.25 -40.83
CA GLN A 110 6.29 -18.28 -39.90
C GLN A 110 6.98 -16.91 -39.76
N ALA A 111 7.23 -16.23 -40.87
CA ALA A 111 7.84 -14.91 -40.85
C ALA A 111 6.97 -13.89 -40.10
N LEU A 112 5.64 -13.94 -40.27
CA LEU A 112 4.72 -13.10 -39.54
C LEU A 112 4.70 -13.42 -38.04
N ILE A 113 4.68 -14.70 -37.65
CA ILE A 113 4.74 -15.13 -36.24
C ILE A 113 6.03 -14.66 -35.58
N TRP A 114 7.17 -14.88 -36.24
CA TRP A 114 8.47 -14.43 -35.71
C TRP A 114 8.58 -12.92 -35.66
N GLY A 115 8.15 -12.19 -36.68
CA GLY A 115 8.15 -10.74 -36.72
C GLY A 115 7.26 -10.13 -35.61
N PHE A 116 6.05 -10.68 -35.45
CA PHE A 116 5.15 -10.24 -34.39
C PHE A 116 5.69 -10.57 -32.99
N SER A 117 6.25 -11.76 -32.79
CA SER A 117 6.85 -12.16 -31.53
C SER A 117 8.06 -11.31 -31.16
N LEU A 118 8.91 -10.99 -32.12
CA LEU A 118 10.13 -10.18 -31.94
C LEU A 118 9.82 -8.72 -31.55
N THR A 119 8.64 -8.21 -31.93
CA THR A 119 8.22 -6.85 -31.58
C THR A 119 7.37 -6.81 -30.32
N LEU A 120 6.44 -7.75 -30.17
CA LEU A 120 5.48 -7.79 -29.06
C LEU A 120 6.16 -8.14 -27.72
N ILE A 121 7.02 -9.16 -27.71
CA ILE A 121 7.65 -9.64 -26.49
C ILE A 121 8.57 -8.57 -25.86
N PRO A 122 9.52 -7.95 -26.57
CA PRO A 122 10.34 -6.86 -26.01
C PRO A 122 9.49 -5.64 -25.62
N GLY A 123 8.42 -5.33 -26.40
CA GLY A 123 7.49 -4.26 -26.09
C GLY A 123 6.77 -4.47 -24.76
N LEU A 124 6.26 -5.67 -24.51
CA LEU A 124 5.62 -6.05 -23.25
C LEU A 124 6.61 -6.04 -22.07
N ILE A 125 7.82 -6.57 -22.27
CA ILE A 125 8.88 -6.56 -21.27
C ILE A 125 9.28 -5.12 -20.93
N GLY A 126 9.50 -4.29 -21.93
CA GLY A 126 9.83 -2.87 -21.77
C GLY A 126 8.72 -2.10 -21.03
N TRP A 127 7.47 -2.29 -21.44
CA TRP A 127 6.32 -1.71 -20.77
C TRP A 127 6.21 -2.14 -19.29
N TRP A 128 6.43 -3.43 -19.00
CA TRP A 128 6.39 -3.98 -17.64
C TRP A 128 7.53 -3.44 -16.76
N LEU A 129 8.75 -3.33 -17.29
CA LEU A 129 9.91 -2.77 -16.59
C LEU A 129 9.74 -1.27 -16.32
N LEU A 130 9.25 -0.52 -17.32
CA LEU A 130 9.02 0.91 -17.21
C LEU A 130 7.90 1.25 -16.21
N ARG A 131 6.87 0.42 -16.12
CA ARG A 131 5.73 0.65 -15.22
C ARG A 131 6.05 0.34 -13.76
N ARG A 132 6.88 -0.67 -13.46
CA ARG A 132 7.14 -1.10 -12.07
C ARG A 132 8.02 -0.14 -11.27
N ARG A 133 8.97 0.53 -11.88
CA ARG A 133 9.94 1.40 -11.20
C ARG A 133 9.32 2.69 -10.65
N PRO A 134 8.52 3.46 -11.39
CA PRO A 134 7.92 4.68 -10.87
C PRO A 134 6.85 4.40 -9.81
N LEU A 135 6.05 3.33 -9.95
CA LEU A 135 5.00 2.98 -8.97
C LEU A 135 5.58 2.68 -7.58
N ARG A 136 6.66 1.91 -7.51
CA ARG A 136 7.33 1.62 -6.22
C ARG A 136 7.88 2.88 -5.56
N ARG A 137 8.29 3.84 -6.34
CA ARG A 137 8.83 5.09 -5.83
C ARG A 137 7.72 5.98 -5.28
N VAL A 138 6.61 6.12 -6.00
CA VAL A 138 5.43 6.83 -5.51
C VAL A 138 4.91 6.21 -4.22
N GLN A 139 4.85 4.89 -4.11
CA GLN A 139 4.46 4.21 -2.87
C GLN A 139 5.39 4.53 -1.69
N ARG A 140 6.72 4.60 -1.92
CA ARG A 140 7.67 5.00 -0.86
C ARG A 140 7.49 6.45 -0.45
N LEU A 141 7.25 7.36 -1.41
CA LEU A 141 6.95 8.75 -1.11
C LEU A 141 5.66 8.87 -0.31
N GLN A 142 4.64 8.08 -0.65
CA GLN A 142 3.37 8.05 0.07
C GLN A 142 3.54 7.55 1.51
N SER A 143 4.21 6.41 1.73
CA SER A 143 4.43 5.88 3.08
C SER A 143 5.26 6.83 3.95
N CYS A 144 6.27 7.50 3.37
CA CYS A 144 7.05 8.53 4.05
C CYS A 144 6.18 9.74 4.41
N THR A 145 5.29 10.18 3.50
CA THR A 145 4.36 11.28 3.76
C THR A 145 3.36 10.92 4.86
N GLU A 146 2.86 9.69 4.89
CA GLU A 146 1.97 9.21 5.96
C GLU A 146 2.68 9.23 7.34
N SER A 147 3.95 8.84 7.38
CA SER A 147 4.78 8.94 8.59
C SER A 147 4.98 10.39 9.04
N ILE A 148 5.22 11.32 8.10
CA ILE A 148 5.36 12.76 8.39
C ILE A 148 4.06 13.33 8.93
N VAL A 149 2.91 13.00 8.32
CA VAL A 149 1.58 13.44 8.77
C VAL A 149 1.24 12.88 10.15
N SER A 150 1.70 11.67 10.46
CA SER A 150 1.54 11.09 11.81
C SER A 150 2.46 11.70 12.87
N GLY A 151 3.25 12.75 12.51
CA GLY A 151 4.05 13.55 13.44
C GLY A 151 5.56 13.33 13.39
N ASN A 152 6.06 12.43 12.52
CA ASN A 152 7.50 12.21 12.37
C ASN A 152 8.12 13.24 11.40
N LEU A 153 8.18 14.51 11.83
CA LEU A 153 8.71 15.60 10.99
C LEU A 153 10.21 15.46 10.68
N GLY A 154 10.95 14.63 11.42
CA GLY A 154 12.37 14.36 11.16
C GLY A 154 12.62 13.45 9.95
N GLU A 155 11.59 12.79 9.44
CA GLU A 155 11.70 11.96 8.25
C GLU A 155 11.82 12.81 7.00
N ARG A 156 12.58 12.33 6.01
CA ARG A 156 12.79 13.04 4.74
C ARG A 156 12.39 12.17 3.57
N LEU A 157 11.75 12.79 2.58
CA LEU A 157 11.43 12.13 1.33
C LEU A 157 12.73 11.72 0.60
N PRO A 158 12.83 10.47 0.15
CA PRO A 158 14.06 9.96 -0.48
C PRO A 158 14.28 10.62 -1.85
N LEU A 159 15.47 11.17 -2.05
CA LEU A 159 15.92 11.72 -3.32
C LEU A 159 16.64 10.64 -4.14
N SER A 160 16.49 10.68 -5.47
CA SER A 160 17.19 9.77 -6.37
C SER A 160 18.29 10.49 -7.17
N PRO A 161 19.27 9.74 -7.71
CA PRO A 161 20.30 10.33 -8.55
C PRO A 161 19.79 10.89 -9.88
N ARG A 162 18.53 10.63 -10.25
CA ARG A 162 17.96 10.96 -11.55
C ARG A 162 17.60 12.42 -11.72
N ARG A 163 17.36 13.15 -10.62
CA ARG A 163 16.95 14.56 -10.60
C ARG A 163 15.74 14.84 -11.50
N ASP A 164 14.74 13.93 -11.44
CA ASP A 164 13.47 14.08 -12.16
C ASP A 164 12.49 15.02 -11.41
N GLU A 165 11.28 15.21 -11.96
CA GLU A 165 10.24 16.07 -11.40
C GLU A 165 9.82 15.61 -9.99
N LEU A 166 9.86 14.31 -9.73
CA LEU A 166 9.58 13.75 -8.40
C LEU A 166 10.68 14.12 -7.40
N ASP A 167 11.95 14.18 -7.81
CA ASP A 167 13.04 14.62 -6.95
C ASP A 167 12.94 16.12 -6.65
N MET A 168 12.50 16.92 -7.62
CA MET A 168 12.27 18.35 -7.39
C MET A 168 11.15 18.55 -6.37
N LEU A 169 10.05 17.83 -6.49
CA LEU A 169 8.94 17.87 -5.53
C LEU A 169 9.40 17.37 -4.15
N ALA A 170 10.07 16.23 -4.06
CA ALA A 170 10.59 15.70 -2.82
C ALA A 170 11.55 16.67 -2.11
N ASN A 171 12.42 17.34 -2.89
CA ASN A 171 13.32 18.35 -2.34
C ASN A 171 12.58 19.58 -1.83
N ALA A 172 11.56 20.07 -2.55
CA ALA A 172 10.74 21.20 -2.11
C ALA A 172 10.00 20.87 -0.79
N VAL A 173 9.46 19.65 -0.67
CA VAL A 173 8.85 19.18 0.57
C VAL A 173 9.89 19.07 1.69
N ASN A 174 11.09 18.54 1.43
CA ASN A 174 12.14 18.44 2.43
C ASN A 174 12.58 19.83 2.95
N VAL A 175 12.70 20.83 2.06
CA VAL A 175 12.99 22.22 2.45
C VAL A 175 11.85 22.80 3.30
N MET A 176 10.60 22.52 2.94
CA MET A 176 9.44 22.93 3.76
C MET A 176 9.47 22.29 5.15
N LEU A 177 9.79 21.00 5.24
CA LEU A 177 9.92 20.30 6.51
C LEU A 177 11.05 20.88 7.37
N GLU A 178 12.19 21.24 6.78
CA GLU A 178 13.29 21.90 7.47
C GLU A 178 12.88 23.24 8.09
N HIS A 179 12.14 24.06 7.32
CA HIS A 179 11.59 25.32 7.83
C HIS A 179 10.58 25.08 8.96
N ILE A 180 9.73 24.06 8.86
CA ILE A 180 8.77 23.72 9.92
C ILE A 180 9.52 23.32 11.19
N GLU A 181 10.53 22.46 11.08
CA GLU A 181 11.36 22.06 12.23
C GLU A 181 12.07 23.26 12.86
N GLN A 182 12.61 24.16 12.04
CA GLN A 182 13.24 25.38 12.53
C GLN A 182 12.26 26.27 13.29
N LEU A 183 11.07 26.52 12.71
CA LEU A 183 10.03 27.31 13.38
C LEU A 183 9.59 26.66 14.69
N MET A 184 9.44 25.34 14.74
CA MET A 184 9.12 24.62 15.96
C MET A 184 10.24 24.77 17.02
N HIS A 185 11.51 24.76 16.61
CA HIS A 185 12.64 24.98 17.50
C HIS A 185 12.68 26.43 18.03
N GLU A 186 12.39 27.41 17.18
CA GLU A 186 12.32 28.83 17.60
C GLU A 186 11.18 29.05 18.60
N VAL A 187 9.99 28.52 18.31
CA VAL A 187 8.84 28.58 19.24
C VAL A 187 9.17 27.90 20.56
N LYS A 188 9.80 26.72 20.52
CA LYS A 188 10.24 26.03 21.73
C LYS A 188 11.24 26.86 22.53
N GLY A 189 12.29 27.38 21.88
CA GLY A 189 13.27 28.22 22.52
C GLY A 189 12.67 29.47 23.14
N ALA A 190 11.71 30.10 22.47
CA ALA A 190 10.96 31.24 23.02
C ALA A 190 10.11 30.83 24.23
N CYS A 191 9.43 29.69 24.19
CA CYS A 191 8.67 29.16 25.31
C CYS A 191 9.58 28.88 26.52
N ASP A 192 10.73 28.23 26.30
CA ASP A 192 11.71 27.93 27.34
C ASP A 192 12.29 29.21 27.96
N GLY A 193 12.59 30.23 27.14
CA GLY A 193 13.03 31.54 27.60
C GLY A 193 11.96 32.26 28.44
N ILE A 194 10.75 32.37 27.94
CA ILE A 194 9.61 32.95 28.67
C ILE A 194 9.39 32.21 29.99
N ALA A 195 9.56 30.89 29.97
CA ALA A 195 9.44 30.06 31.16
C ALA A 195 10.41 30.40 32.25
N HIS A 196 11.65 30.54 31.87
CA HIS A 196 12.69 30.90 32.81
C HIS A 196 12.44 32.32 33.40
N ASP A 197 12.10 33.26 32.51
CA ASP A 197 11.88 34.67 32.86
C ASP A 197 10.63 34.87 33.73
N LEU A 198 9.57 34.04 33.58
CA LEU A 198 8.38 34.12 34.42
C LEU A 198 8.53 33.37 35.76
N ARG A 199 9.31 32.31 35.83
CA ARG A 199 9.54 31.56 37.09
C ARG A 199 10.07 32.45 38.18
N THR A 200 11.04 33.29 37.88
CA THR A 200 11.73 34.16 38.87
C THR A 200 10.76 35.17 39.48
N PRO A 201 9.98 36.01 38.73
CA PRO A 201 9.07 36.96 39.35
C PRO A 201 7.90 36.28 40.08
N LEU A 202 7.39 35.14 39.59
CA LEU A 202 6.36 34.40 40.28
C LEU A 202 6.85 33.80 41.59
N THR A 203 8.08 33.26 41.62
CA THR A 203 8.67 32.78 42.88
C THR A 203 8.84 33.92 43.89
N ARG A 204 9.26 35.13 43.43
CA ARG A 204 9.33 36.32 44.33
C ARG A 204 7.96 36.75 44.80
N LEU A 205 6.96 36.78 43.92
CA LEU A 205 5.57 37.09 44.29
C LEU A 205 5.07 36.14 45.38
N ARG A 206 5.26 34.84 45.21
CA ARG A 206 4.90 33.83 46.22
C ARG A 206 5.61 34.09 47.53
N ALA A 207 6.93 34.34 47.51
CA ALA A 207 7.69 34.66 48.74
C ALA A 207 7.14 35.90 49.48
N HIS A 208 6.70 36.94 48.73
CA HIS A 208 6.08 38.11 49.33
C HIS A 208 4.70 37.80 49.93
N LEU A 209 3.90 36.98 49.25
CA LEU A 209 2.59 36.54 49.75
C LEU A 209 2.76 35.65 51.02
N ASP A 210 3.73 34.73 51.01
CA ASP A 210 4.07 33.89 52.15
C ASP A 210 4.55 34.75 53.37
N GLN A 211 5.31 35.83 53.13
CA GLN A 211 5.68 36.77 54.19
C GLN A 211 4.48 37.52 54.78
N LEU A 212 3.54 37.94 53.94
CA LEU A 212 2.31 38.58 54.36
C LEU A 212 1.42 37.65 55.22
N GLN A 213 1.43 36.35 54.92
CA GLN A 213 0.67 35.34 55.69
C GLN A 213 1.17 35.20 57.14
N GLN A 214 2.45 35.53 57.37
CA GLN A 214 3.04 35.49 58.73
C GLN A 214 2.67 36.70 59.60
N LEU A 215 2.04 37.73 59.01
CA LEU A 215 1.60 38.91 59.75
C LEU A 215 0.24 38.67 60.39
N PRO A 216 -0.08 39.31 61.51
CA PRO A 216 -1.42 39.24 62.10
C PRO A 216 -2.41 39.97 61.18
N LEU A 217 -3.18 39.21 60.43
CA LEU A 217 -4.18 39.70 59.49
C LEU A 217 -5.57 39.47 60.07
N ASP A 218 -6.53 40.34 59.78
CA ASP A 218 -7.92 40.05 60.01
C ASP A 218 -8.43 38.94 59.09
N SER A 219 -9.56 38.35 59.39
CA SER A 219 -10.11 37.18 58.67
C SER A 219 -10.33 37.47 57.18
N ALA A 220 -10.77 38.68 56.81
CA ALA A 220 -11.08 39.04 55.41
C ALA A 220 -9.79 39.20 54.58
N HIS A 221 -8.75 39.80 55.16
CA HIS A 221 -7.46 39.93 54.49
C HIS A 221 -6.71 38.58 54.39
N ALA A 222 -6.83 37.72 55.42
CA ALA A 222 -6.29 36.37 55.40
C ALA A 222 -6.93 35.51 54.32
N GLU A 223 -8.25 35.59 54.12
CA GLU A 223 -8.94 34.86 53.02
C GLU A 223 -8.49 35.35 51.64
N THR A 224 -8.43 36.69 51.47
CA THR A 224 -7.94 37.28 50.20
C THR A 224 -6.51 36.88 49.88
N LEU A 225 -5.64 36.83 50.88
CA LEU A 225 -4.27 36.41 50.75
C LEU A 225 -4.15 34.93 50.38
N ASN A 226 -4.93 34.06 51.00
CA ASN A 226 -4.97 32.63 50.62
C ASN A 226 -5.43 32.43 49.18
N MET A 227 -6.45 33.16 48.72
CA MET A 227 -6.89 33.14 47.32
C MET A 227 -5.76 33.57 46.36
N ALA A 228 -5.00 34.61 46.70
CA ALA A 228 -3.86 35.08 45.91
C ALA A 228 -2.70 34.06 45.87
N LEU A 229 -2.45 33.35 46.94
CA LEU A 229 -1.47 32.27 47.02
C LEU A 229 -1.89 31.09 46.15
N GLU A 230 -3.15 30.65 46.25
CA GLU A 230 -3.70 29.58 45.42
C GLU A 230 -3.62 29.92 43.91
N GLU A 231 -3.98 31.15 43.54
CA GLU A 231 -3.92 31.58 42.13
C GLU A 231 -2.48 31.65 41.62
N SER A 232 -1.53 32.17 42.43
CA SER A 232 -0.10 32.19 42.11
C SER A 232 0.45 30.76 41.88
N GLU A 233 0.07 29.82 42.75
CA GLU A 233 0.47 28.41 42.61
C GLU A 233 -0.15 27.78 41.35
N SER A 234 -1.41 28.06 41.09
CA SER A 234 -2.11 27.62 39.88
C SER A 234 -1.43 28.11 38.62
N ILE A 235 -1.01 29.37 38.55
CA ILE A 235 -0.28 29.93 37.42
C ILE A 235 1.08 29.19 37.23
N MET A 236 1.81 28.99 38.33
CA MET A 236 3.10 28.27 38.29
C MET A 236 2.95 26.85 37.73
N LEU A 237 1.96 26.09 38.21
CA LEU A 237 1.72 24.73 37.81
C LEU A 237 1.26 24.63 36.33
N ARG A 238 0.36 25.53 35.89
CA ARG A 238 -0.01 25.63 34.48
C ARG A 238 1.18 25.89 33.58
N PHE A 239 2.05 26.76 34.00
CA PHE A 239 3.21 27.13 33.24
C PHE A 239 4.24 26.00 33.17
N GLN A 240 4.55 25.33 34.26
CA GLN A 240 5.41 24.15 34.30
C GLN A 240 4.86 23.01 33.42
N GLY A 241 3.55 22.77 33.45
CA GLY A 241 2.93 21.76 32.61
C GLY A 241 3.00 22.09 31.12
N LEU A 242 2.85 23.36 30.72
CA LEU A 242 3.02 23.78 29.32
C LEU A 242 4.44 23.52 28.81
N LEU A 243 5.45 23.83 29.63
CA LEU A 243 6.84 23.55 29.32
C LEU A 243 7.10 22.05 29.17
N ARG A 244 6.58 21.27 30.14
CA ARG A 244 6.73 19.83 30.12
C ARG A 244 6.16 19.22 28.82
N ILE A 245 4.99 19.67 28.38
CA ILE A 245 4.40 19.25 27.12
C ILE A 245 5.27 19.64 25.92
N SER A 246 5.83 20.87 25.91
CA SER A 246 6.73 21.34 24.87
C SER A 246 8.01 20.50 24.77
N GLU A 247 8.59 20.12 25.92
CA GLU A 247 9.74 19.22 25.98
C GLU A 247 9.45 17.82 25.40
N LEU A 248 8.23 17.29 25.63
CA LEU A 248 7.82 15.95 25.19
C LEU A 248 7.51 15.88 23.69
N GLU A 249 7.21 17.00 23.06
CA GLU A 249 6.99 17.07 21.60
C GLU A 249 8.28 16.92 20.79
N ASP A 250 9.45 16.90 21.42
CA ASP A 250 10.74 16.64 20.78
C ASP A 250 10.96 15.13 20.58
N THR A 251 10.75 14.66 19.34
CA THR A 251 10.87 13.25 18.96
C THR A 251 12.26 12.65 19.13
N ARG A 252 13.31 13.48 19.33
CA ARG A 252 14.69 13.01 19.61
C ARG A 252 14.84 12.30 20.96
N ARG A 253 13.85 12.41 21.84
CA ARG A 253 13.85 11.76 23.16
C ARG A 253 13.67 10.25 23.16
N ARG A 254 13.31 9.63 22.02
CA ARG A 254 13.18 8.16 21.90
C ARG A 254 14.50 7.40 22.11
N SER A 255 15.63 8.06 22.13
CA SER A 255 16.94 7.43 22.43
C SER A 255 17.05 6.85 23.86
N GLY A 256 16.15 7.19 24.76
CA GLY A 256 16.08 6.68 26.13
C GLY A 256 15.07 5.55 26.35
N PHE A 257 14.50 4.98 25.28
CA PHE A 257 13.52 3.92 25.42
C PHE A 257 14.19 2.60 25.80
N GLU A 258 13.68 1.98 26.86
CA GLU A 258 14.13 0.70 27.37
C GLU A 258 13.01 -0.35 27.33
N SER A 259 13.40 -1.62 27.34
CA SER A 259 12.43 -2.72 27.46
C SER A 259 12.02 -2.89 28.90
N PHE A 260 10.75 -2.79 29.22
CA PHE A 260 10.23 -2.88 30.58
C PHE A 260 9.02 -3.82 30.68
N GLN A 261 8.70 -4.22 31.92
CA GLN A 261 7.56 -5.09 32.24
C GLN A 261 6.37 -4.21 32.67
N PRO A 262 5.27 -4.17 31.91
CA PRO A 262 4.11 -3.32 32.24
C PRO A 262 3.50 -3.64 33.59
N ALA A 263 3.51 -4.91 34.01
CA ALA A 263 2.98 -5.33 35.31
C ALA A 263 3.65 -4.57 36.48
N SER A 264 4.99 -4.41 36.45
CA SER A 264 5.69 -3.71 37.50
C SER A 264 5.32 -2.22 37.57
N LEU A 265 5.16 -1.57 36.41
CA LEU A 265 4.75 -0.18 36.28
C LEU A 265 3.34 0.04 36.87
N LEU A 266 2.38 -0.83 36.50
CA LEU A 266 1.00 -0.74 36.97
C LEU A 266 0.89 -1.04 38.47
N THR A 267 1.62 -2.04 38.97
CA THR A 267 1.67 -2.34 40.41
C THR A 267 2.25 -1.17 41.19
N GLN A 268 3.34 -0.57 40.72
CA GLN A 268 3.93 0.61 41.37
C GLN A 268 2.95 1.80 41.40
N ALA A 269 2.23 2.07 40.30
CA ALA A 269 1.24 3.14 40.28
C ALA A 269 0.07 2.85 41.20
N HIS A 270 -0.40 1.61 41.26
CA HIS A 270 -1.45 1.18 42.18
C HIS A 270 -1.04 1.37 43.64
N GLU A 271 0.14 0.86 44.04
CA GLU A 271 0.66 0.97 45.41
C GLU A 271 0.86 2.44 45.84
N PHE A 272 1.30 3.29 44.87
CA PHE A 272 1.48 4.72 45.14
C PHE A 272 0.17 5.46 45.46
N PHE A 273 -0.90 5.12 44.72
CA PHE A 273 -2.20 5.80 44.86
C PHE A 273 -3.15 5.13 45.84
N LEU A 274 -2.91 3.89 46.26
CA LEU A 274 -3.81 3.15 47.16
C LEU A 274 -4.07 3.87 48.48
N PRO A 275 -3.07 4.45 49.20
CA PRO A 275 -3.34 5.19 50.43
C PRO A 275 -4.22 6.43 50.20
N LEU A 276 -3.98 7.18 49.13
CA LEU A 276 -4.72 8.39 48.79
C LEU A 276 -6.17 8.06 48.46
N ALA A 277 -6.40 7.00 47.67
CA ALA A 277 -7.75 6.55 47.36
C ALA A 277 -8.53 6.13 48.61
N GLN A 278 -7.88 5.41 49.53
CA GLN A 278 -8.45 5.00 50.81
C GLN A 278 -8.82 6.21 51.69
N GLU A 279 -7.93 7.20 51.76
CA GLU A 279 -8.19 8.45 52.52
C GLU A 279 -9.40 9.21 51.98
N GLN A 280 -9.60 9.21 50.65
CA GLN A 280 -10.77 9.81 49.99
C GLN A 280 -12.02 8.94 50.10
N GLY A 281 -11.95 7.73 50.66
CA GLY A 281 -13.03 6.78 50.77
C GLY A 281 -13.39 6.10 49.44
N LEU A 282 -12.40 5.92 48.58
CA LEU A 282 -12.51 5.26 47.27
C LEU A 282 -11.89 3.85 47.29
N THR A 283 -12.39 2.99 46.43
CA THR A 283 -11.81 1.66 46.19
C THR A 283 -10.98 1.67 44.92
N LEU A 284 -9.67 1.43 45.02
CA LEU A 284 -8.77 1.30 43.88
C LEU A 284 -8.44 -0.19 43.69
N LEU A 285 -8.77 -0.73 42.51
CA LEU A 285 -8.58 -2.11 42.12
C LEU A 285 -7.54 -2.21 41.01
N LEU A 286 -6.66 -3.22 41.11
CA LEU A 286 -5.69 -3.57 40.07
C LEU A 286 -6.07 -4.90 39.45
N ASP A 287 -6.19 -4.92 38.12
CA ASP A 287 -6.55 -6.11 37.33
C ASP A 287 -5.55 -6.31 36.22
N LEU A 288 -4.74 -7.35 36.30
CA LEU A 288 -3.67 -7.66 35.36
C LEU A 288 -3.91 -9.03 34.71
N SER A 289 -3.85 -9.05 33.38
CA SER A 289 -3.84 -10.33 32.65
C SER A 289 -2.58 -11.14 32.94
N GLU A 290 -2.70 -12.46 32.88
CA GLU A 290 -1.56 -13.35 32.90
C GLU A 290 -0.73 -13.16 31.61
N ASP A 291 0.60 -13.32 31.68
CA ASP A 291 1.52 -13.24 30.53
C ASP A 291 1.56 -11.89 29.79
N LEU A 292 1.86 -10.82 30.50
CA LEU A 292 2.03 -9.51 29.89
C LEU A 292 3.35 -9.40 29.10
N PRO A 293 3.31 -8.93 27.83
CA PRO A 293 4.51 -8.75 27.01
C PRO A 293 5.37 -7.61 27.53
N LYS A 294 6.68 -7.66 27.25
CA LYS A 294 7.55 -6.52 27.46
C LYS A 294 7.22 -5.42 26.46
N LEU A 295 7.17 -4.18 26.92
CA LEU A 295 7.02 -3.01 26.09
C LEU A 295 8.34 -2.25 26.00
N SER A 296 8.47 -1.42 24.97
CA SER A 296 9.59 -0.47 24.84
C SER A 296 9.10 0.95 25.09
N GLY A 297 9.78 1.68 25.99
CA GLY A 297 9.40 3.03 26.34
C GLY A 297 10.23 3.64 27.45
N ASP A 298 9.94 4.88 27.79
CA ASP A 298 10.45 5.57 28.97
C ASP A 298 9.50 5.32 30.14
N VAL A 299 9.93 4.47 31.08
CA VAL A 299 9.13 4.04 32.24
C VAL A 299 8.74 5.22 33.10
N SER A 300 9.60 6.22 33.24
CA SER A 300 9.34 7.40 34.08
C SER A 300 8.22 8.27 33.48
N LEU A 301 8.24 8.45 32.15
CA LEU A 301 7.18 9.19 31.47
C LEU A 301 5.85 8.44 31.49
N LEU A 302 5.87 7.13 31.28
CA LEU A 302 4.65 6.32 31.37
C LEU A 302 4.08 6.30 32.79
N PHE A 303 4.95 6.30 33.83
CA PHE A 303 4.52 6.47 35.21
C PHE A 303 3.89 7.85 35.42
N GLU A 304 4.47 8.93 34.86
CA GLU A 304 3.93 10.29 34.92
C GLU A 304 2.55 10.36 34.25
N ALA A 305 2.33 9.61 33.13
CA ALA A 305 1.03 9.50 32.50
C ALA A 305 0.00 8.81 33.43
N LEU A 306 0.37 7.69 34.06
CA LEU A 306 -0.49 6.98 34.99
C LEU A 306 -0.83 7.81 36.22
N VAL A 307 0.15 8.56 36.75
CA VAL A 307 -0.09 9.52 37.85
C VAL A 307 -1.17 10.52 37.48
N ASN A 308 -1.12 11.10 36.28
CA ASN A 308 -2.12 12.06 35.84
C ASN A 308 -3.50 11.42 35.62
N LEU A 309 -3.56 10.19 35.14
CA LEU A 309 -4.83 9.48 34.96
C LEU A 309 -5.46 9.09 36.28
N LEU A 310 -4.67 8.55 37.23
CA LEU A 310 -5.16 8.14 38.53
C LEU A 310 -5.54 9.35 39.43
N ASP A 311 -4.76 10.43 39.37
CA ASP A 311 -5.12 11.68 40.05
C ASP A 311 -6.45 12.25 39.56
N ASN A 312 -6.67 12.24 38.23
CA ASN A 312 -7.97 12.63 37.67
C ASN A 312 -9.09 11.70 38.13
N ALA A 313 -8.90 10.38 38.07
CA ALA A 313 -9.89 9.42 38.51
C ALA A 313 -10.26 9.62 39.99
N ILE A 314 -9.29 9.84 40.88
CA ILE A 314 -9.53 10.10 42.32
C ILE A 314 -10.29 11.41 42.52
N LYS A 315 -9.92 12.47 41.80
CA LYS A 315 -10.56 13.80 41.91
C LYS A 315 -12.02 13.80 41.50
N PHE A 316 -12.37 13.04 40.45
CA PHE A 316 -13.71 13.10 39.87
C PHE A 316 -14.62 11.97 40.34
N THR A 317 -14.11 10.98 41.05
CA THR A 317 -14.92 9.91 41.62
C THR A 317 -15.53 10.34 42.94
N PRO A 318 -16.84 10.22 43.13
CA PRO A 318 -17.49 10.54 44.40
C PRO A 318 -17.13 9.50 45.47
N LYS A 319 -17.20 9.91 46.76
CA LYS A 319 -16.94 9.01 47.90
C LYS A 319 -17.75 7.72 47.80
N GLY A 320 -17.14 6.58 48.06
CA GLY A 320 -17.68 5.24 47.90
C GLY A 320 -17.58 4.68 46.48
N GLY A 321 -17.04 5.46 45.54
CA GLY A 321 -16.82 5.02 44.17
C GLY A 321 -15.64 4.07 44.01
N VAL A 322 -15.53 3.53 42.80
CA VAL A 322 -14.52 2.53 42.44
C VAL A 322 -13.70 3.01 41.26
N ILE A 323 -12.39 2.80 41.33
CA ILE A 323 -11.44 3.06 40.27
C ILE A 323 -10.77 1.74 39.92
N HIS A 324 -10.71 1.41 38.63
CA HIS A 324 -10.03 0.24 38.12
C HIS A 324 -8.79 0.65 37.34
N LEU A 325 -7.66 0.09 37.68
CA LEU A 325 -6.43 0.10 36.86
C LEU A 325 -6.26 -1.28 36.23
N THR A 326 -6.40 -1.37 34.92
CA THR A 326 -6.40 -2.63 34.20
C THR A 326 -5.25 -2.71 33.20
N GLY A 327 -4.53 -3.84 33.19
CA GLY A 327 -3.56 -4.17 32.16
C GLY A 327 -4.02 -5.42 31.39
N SER A 328 -4.45 -5.27 30.15
CA SER A 328 -5.03 -6.36 29.35
C SER A 328 -4.34 -6.52 28.00
N LEU A 329 -4.23 -7.78 27.55
CA LEU A 329 -3.68 -8.13 26.25
C LEU A 329 -4.83 -8.35 25.26
N THR A 330 -4.75 -7.69 24.11
CA THR A 330 -5.61 -7.93 22.95
C THR A 330 -4.76 -8.56 21.85
N HIS A 331 -5.36 -9.10 20.79
CA HIS A 331 -4.67 -9.85 19.73
C HIS A 331 -3.40 -9.19 19.19
N ASN A 332 -3.34 -7.84 19.12
CA ASN A 332 -2.21 -7.10 18.52
C ASN A 332 -1.76 -5.89 19.34
N SER A 333 -2.25 -5.73 20.56
CA SER A 333 -1.92 -4.60 21.42
C SER A 333 -2.04 -4.94 22.89
N PHE A 334 -1.25 -4.26 23.71
CA PHE A 334 -1.42 -4.23 25.14
C PHE A 334 -2.18 -2.95 25.51
N ASN A 335 -3.20 -3.08 26.35
CA ASN A 335 -4.06 -1.96 26.76
C ASN A 335 -3.86 -1.67 28.27
N ILE A 336 -3.51 -0.44 28.59
CA ILE A 336 -3.50 0.11 29.95
C ILE A 336 -4.76 0.96 30.09
N GLU A 337 -5.64 0.65 31.01
CA GLU A 337 -6.91 1.33 31.21
C GLU A 337 -7.06 1.81 32.65
N VAL A 338 -7.42 3.08 32.81
CA VAL A 338 -7.91 3.65 34.06
C VAL A 338 -9.39 3.98 33.87
N SER A 339 -10.24 3.33 34.63
CA SER A 339 -11.69 3.49 34.57
C SER A 339 -12.22 3.89 35.95
N ASP A 340 -13.07 4.89 36.02
CA ASP A 340 -13.66 5.42 37.23
C ASP A 340 -15.18 5.28 37.23
N SER A 341 -15.81 5.47 38.37
CA SER A 341 -17.26 5.51 38.57
C SER A 341 -17.78 6.93 38.82
N GLY A 342 -17.08 7.93 38.26
CA GLY A 342 -17.45 9.34 38.39
C GLY A 342 -18.52 9.78 37.39
N PRO A 343 -18.63 11.09 37.09
CA PRO A 343 -19.64 11.63 36.18
C PRO A 343 -19.37 11.33 34.72
N GLY A 344 -18.14 10.82 34.38
CA GLY A 344 -17.74 10.56 33.01
C GLY A 344 -17.35 11.81 32.22
N ILE A 345 -17.04 11.62 30.94
CA ILE A 345 -16.70 12.68 29.99
C ILE A 345 -17.72 12.63 28.85
N PRO A 346 -18.51 13.70 28.65
CA PRO A 346 -19.47 13.75 27.54
C PRO A 346 -18.79 13.52 26.18
N GLU A 347 -19.44 12.81 25.28
CA GLU A 347 -18.87 12.46 23.96
C GLU A 347 -18.39 13.69 23.18
N ALA A 348 -19.19 14.77 23.23
CA ALA A 348 -18.83 16.04 22.55
C ALA A 348 -17.58 16.71 23.10
N GLU A 349 -17.14 16.37 24.33
CA GLU A 349 -15.98 16.95 24.97
C GLU A 349 -14.72 16.07 24.89
N ARG A 350 -14.84 14.77 24.51
CA ARG A 350 -13.72 13.81 24.53
C ARG A 350 -12.52 14.24 23.70
N ASP A 351 -12.73 14.85 22.53
CA ASP A 351 -11.65 15.40 21.71
C ASP A 351 -11.09 16.72 22.23
N SER A 352 -11.87 17.42 23.06
CA SER A 352 -11.47 18.71 23.61
C SER A 352 -10.70 18.58 24.91
N VAL A 353 -10.98 17.58 25.74
CA VAL A 353 -10.31 17.38 27.04
C VAL A 353 -8.83 17.02 26.92
N ILE A 354 -8.37 16.55 25.76
CA ILE A 354 -6.93 16.34 25.46
C ILE A 354 -6.23 17.61 24.99
N ARG A 355 -6.98 18.71 24.72
CA ARG A 355 -6.37 20.00 24.35
C ARG A 355 -5.79 20.69 25.58
N ARG A 356 -4.71 21.44 25.37
CA ARG A 356 -4.03 22.18 26.44
C ARG A 356 -4.99 23.19 27.08
N LEU A 357 -4.98 23.26 28.42
CA LEU A 357 -5.75 24.22 29.23
C LEU A 357 -7.29 24.10 29.08
N TYR A 358 -7.77 23.03 28.45
CA TYR A 358 -9.21 22.81 28.37
C TYR A 358 -9.77 22.31 29.70
N ARG A 359 -10.93 22.83 30.09
CA ARG A 359 -11.70 22.40 31.24
C ARG A 359 -13.18 22.35 30.85
N GLY A 360 -13.82 21.22 31.03
CA GLY A 360 -15.26 21.06 30.80
C GLY A 360 -16.07 21.99 31.69
N ASP A 361 -17.22 22.42 31.22
CA ASP A 361 -18.07 23.36 31.97
C ASP A 361 -18.51 22.80 33.32
N THR A 362 -18.71 21.49 33.42
CA THR A 362 -19.09 20.80 34.66
C THR A 362 -17.97 20.68 35.69
N THR A 363 -16.70 20.82 35.26
CA THR A 363 -15.51 20.62 36.10
C THR A 363 -14.78 21.90 36.48
N ARG A 364 -15.31 23.08 36.09
CA ARG A 364 -14.70 24.39 36.38
C ARG A 364 -14.60 24.72 37.89
N GLN A 365 -15.47 24.15 38.71
CA GLN A 365 -15.48 24.39 40.16
C GLN A 365 -14.53 23.47 40.95
N GLN A 366 -13.98 22.42 40.32
CA GLN A 366 -13.05 21.51 41.00
C GLN A 366 -11.60 21.96 40.81
N PRO A 367 -10.70 21.74 41.78
CA PRO A 367 -9.29 22.14 41.70
C PRO A 367 -8.61 21.35 40.55
N GLY A 368 -7.94 22.07 39.62
CA GLY A 368 -7.20 21.44 38.53
C GLY A 368 -6.77 22.45 37.46
N HIS A 369 -5.68 22.16 36.75
CA HIS A 369 -5.05 23.12 35.83
C HIS A 369 -5.39 22.86 34.35
N GLY A 370 -6.12 21.77 34.02
CA GLY A 370 -6.49 21.41 32.65
C GLY A 370 -5.31 20.94 31.78
N LEU A 371 -4.23 20.44 32.40
CA LEU A 371 -3.03 19.98 31.69
C LEU A 371 -2.79 18.47 31.78
N GLY A 372 -3.42 17.76 32.73
CA GLY A 372 -3.16 16.34 32.95
C GLY A 372 -3.38 15.48 31.70
N LEU A 373 -4.58 15.54 31.09
CA LEU A 373 -4.87 14.74 29.89
C LEU A 373 -4.06 15.18 28.66
N SER A 374 -3.72 16.46 28.52
CA SER A 374 -2.85 16.92 27.44
C SER A 374 -1.41 16.44 27.61
N LEU A 375 -0.91 16.33 28.84
CA LEU A 375 0.37 15.74 29.18
C LEU A 375 0.37 14.22 28.88
N VAL A 376 -0.67 13.50 29.30
CA VAL A 376 -0.85 12.09 28.94
C VAL A 376 -0.84 11.90 27.43
N SER A 377 -1.57 12.74 26.69
CA SER A 377 -1.60 12.68 25.21
C SER A 377 -0.22 12.92 24.60
N ALA A 378 0.58 13.84 25.14
CA ALA A 378 1.95 14.10 24.66
C ALA A 378 2.89 12.90 24.92
N ILE A 379 2.81 12.31 26.13
CA ILE A 379 3.59 11.11 26.49
C ILE A 379 3.21 9.92 25.60
N VAL A 380 1.93 9.66 25.43
CA VAL A 380 1.39 8.56 24.60
C VAL A 380 1.85 8.70 23.16
N ARG A 381 1.77 9.91 22.57
CA ARG A 381 2.26 10.19 21.22
C ARG A 381 3.77 10.01 21.08
N LEU A 382 4.56 10.45 22.07
CA LEU A 382 6.01 10.24 22.08
C LEU A 382 6.36 8.75 21.97
N HIS A 383 5.59 7.88 22.63
CA HIS A 383 5.76 6.43 22.59
C HIS A 383 5.22 5.76 21.32
N GLY A 384 4.47 6.49 20.47
CA GLY A 384 3.77 5.91 19.31
C GLY A 384 2.56 5.07 19.71
N PHE A 385 2.04 5.29 20.93
CA PHE A 385 0.84 4.66 21.44
C PHE A 385 -0.41 5.49 21.07
N VAL A 386 -1.60 4.93 21.32
CA VAL A 386 -2.87 5.60 21.04
C VAL A 386 -3.62 5.84 22.34
N LEU A 387 -4.08 7.08 22.56
CA LEU A 387 -4.95 7.43 23.70
C LEU A 387 -6.40 7.34 23.26
N HIS A 388 -7.20 6.59 24.01
CA HIS A 388 -8.64 6.44 23.75
C HIS A 388 -9.43 6.81 25.02
N ILE A 389 -10.48 7.63 24.84
CA ILE A 389 -11.37 8.08 25.92
C ILE A 389 -12.78 7.66 25.60
N GLN A 390 -13.41 6.94 26.51
CA GLN A 390 -14.77 6.43 26.34
C GLN A 390 -15.53 6.50 27.68
N GLU A 391 -16.80 6.15 27.65
CA GLU A 391 -17.57 5.89 28.84
C GLU A 391 -17.11 4.60 29.53
N SER A 392 -17.16 4.56 30.84
CA SER A 392 -16.79 3.38 31.60
C SER A 392 -17.65 2.19 31.23
N PRO A 393 -17.08 1.05 30.80
CA PRO A 393 -17.85 -0.15 30.48
C PRO A 393 -18.55 -0.79 31.67
N ARG A 394 -18.24 -0.30 32.89
CA ARG A 394 -18.77 -0.82 34.16
C ARG A 394 -19.91 0.03 34.76
N GLY A 395 -20.41 1.00 34.00
CA GLY A 395 -21.50 1.88 34.45
C GLY A 395 -21.23 3.35 34.14
N SER A 396 -21.72 4.28 34.98
CA SER A 396 -21.37 5.69 34.85
C SER A 396 -19.89 5.90 35.17
N GLY A 397 -19.22 6.79 34.45
CA GLY A 397 -17.81 7.13 34.67
C GLY A 397 -17.03 7.30 33.38
N ALA A 398 -15.74 7.64 33.49
CA ALA A 398 -14.83 7.71 32.37
C ALA A 398 -13.93 6.47 32.33
N SER A 399 -13.56 6.08 31.13
CA SER A 399 -12.49 5.11 30.88
C SER A 399 -11.47 5.73 29.92
N VAL A 400 -10.23 5.81 30.36
CA VAL A 400 -9.10 6.31 29.58
C VAL A 400 -8.11 5.18 29.35
N SER A 401 -7.89 4.84 28.09
CA SER A 401 -7.06 3.72 27.68
C SER A 401 -5.84 4.18 26.91
N ILE A 402 -4.68 3.62 27.22
CA ILE A 402 -3.44 3.74 26.46
C ILE A 402 -3.24 2.43 25.71
N ILE A 403 -3.39 2.47 24.38
CA ILE A 403 -3.26 1.31 23.51
C ILE A 403 -1.82 1.27 23.00
N CYS A 404 -1.07 0.23 23.38
CA CYS A 404 0.33 0.01 23.05
C CYS A 404 0.39 -1.06 21.94
N PRO A 405 0.65 -0.69 20.67
CA PRO A 405 0.81 -1.68 19.59
C PRO A 405 1.97 -2.62 19.88
N LEU A 406 1.76 -3.90 19.69
CA LEU A 406 2.82 -4.90 19.77
C LEU A 406 3.43 -5.09 18.37
N PRO A 407 4.75 -5.30 18.26
CA PRO A 407 5.36 -5.62 16.98
C PRO A 407 4.71 -6.91 16.44
N GLU A 408 4.32 -6.90 15.17
CA GLU A 408 3.85 -8.12 14.51
C GLU A 408 4.91 -9.21 14.67
N VAL A 409 4.55 -10.29 15.32
CA VAL A 409 5.35 -11.52 15.32
C VAL A 409 5.29 -12.05 13.90
N VAL A 410 6.30 -11.70 13.08
CA VAL A 410 6.50 -12.37 11.80
C VAL A 410 6.72 -13.85 12.14
N SER A 411 5.66 -14.64 12.02
CA SER A 411 5.77 -16.08 12.08
C SER A 411 6.62 -16.53 10.89
N ASN A 412 7.91 -16.70 11.12
CA ASN A 412 8.75 -17.49 10.22
C ASN A 412 8.21 -18.92 10.23
N GLY A 413 7.32 -19.22 9.27
CA GLY A 413 6.91 -20.55 8.89
C GLY A 413 7.80 -21.07 7.77
#